data_c61217c674e78f174cc0df39f7340ea1
#
_entry.id   c61217c674e78f174cc0df39f7340ea1
#
_cell.length_a   1.000
_cell.length_b   1.000
_cell.length_c   1.000
_cell.angle_alpha   90.00
_cell.angle_beta   90.00
_cell.angle_gamma   90.00
#
_symmetry.space_group_name_H-M   'P 1'
#
loop_
_entity.id
_entity.type
_entity.pdbx_description
1 polymer ?
#
loop_
_entity_poly.entity_id
_entity_poly.type
_entity_poly.pdbx_seq_one_letter_code
_entity_poly.pdbx_strand_id
1 'polypeptide(L)'
;TTNGAAKEICVALSATNGTQLWAAVMDDALYPQGGVGLDDGPRTTPAVADGSVFVLSSYLKLYRLNATNGAILWQRNLASLYGGTIIAHQNCASPVIEGALLFLNANTGTSTLMALHLADGSPAWRSQDEALTHSTPVLATIHGVRQIIFVTQSNLVSLNPQSGALLWRFA
;
A
#
# COMPACT_ATOMS: atom_id res chain seq x y z
N THR A 1 -0.91 -24.79 -2.86
CA THR A 1 0.00 -24.69 -4.03
C THR A 1 -0.50 -25.62 -5.12
N THR A 2 -1.22 -25.14 -6.08
CA THR A 2 -1.49 -25.84 -7.32
C THR A 2 -0.35 -25.54 -8.30
N ASN A 3 0.34 -26.55 -8.76
CA ASN A 3 1.44 -26.51 -9.74
C ASN A 3 2.71 -25.72 -9.33
N GLY A 4 3.08 -25.70 -8.08
CA GLY A 4 4.37 -25.18 -7.63
C GLY A 4 4.49 -23.64 -7.61
N ALA A 5 3.47 -22.88 -8.00
CA ALA A 5 3.47 -21.42 -7.92
C ALA A 5 2.81 -20.98 -6.62
N ALA A 6 3.57 -20.40 -5.70
CA ALA A 6 3.02 -19.75 -4.52
C ALA A 6 2.28 -18.46 -4.92
N LYS A 7 1.21 -18.11 -4.18
CA LYS A 7 0.41 -16.92 -4.41
C LYS A 7 0.33 -16.07 -3.15
N GLU A 8 0.34 -14.76 -3.31
CA GLU A 8 -0.11 -13.86 -2.27
C GLU A 8 -1.64 -13.92 -2.19
N ILE A 9 -2.15 -14.13 -0.99
CA ILE A 9 -3.60 -14.21 -0.76
C ILE A 9 -4.00 -13.26 0.37
N CYS A 10 -5.20 -12.69 0.27
CA CYS A 10 -5.86 -12.02 1.38
C CYS A 10 -6.97 -12.94 1.91
N VAL A 11 -6.97 -13.17 3.22
CA VAL A 11 -7.92 -14.06 3.87
C VAL A 11 -8.70 -13.30 4.93
N ALA A 12 -10.03 -13.45 4.94
CA ALA A 12 -10.84 -13.00 6.05
C ALA A 12 -11.21 -14.18 6.94
N LEU A 13 -11.03 -13.98 8.23
CA LEU A 13 -11.36 -14.97 9.26
C LEU A 13 -12.47 -14.42 10.16
N SER A 14 -13.32 -15.32 10.63
CA SER A 14 -14.29 -15.00 11.68
C SER A 14 -13.56 -14.63 12.97
N ALA A 15 -13.83 -13.45 13.52
CA ALA A 15 -13.26 -13.01 14.79
C ALA A 15 -13.73 -13.87 15.99
N THR A 16 -14.83 -14.61 15.83
CA THR A 16 -15.41 -15.43 16.90
C THR A 16 -14.69 -16.77 17.05
N ASN A 17 -14.31 -17.41 15.92
CA ASN A 17 -13.80 -18.79 15.94
C ASN A 17 -12.66 -19.07 14.98
N GLY A 18 -12.17 -18.05 14.25
CA GLY A 18 -11.04 -18.18 13.32
C GLY A 18 -11.38 -18.93 12.02
N THR A 19 -12.63 -19.30 11.76
CA THR A 19 -12.97 -19.97 10.50
C THR A 19 -12.81 -19.00 9.32
N GLN A 20 -12.34 -19.53 8.19
CA GLN A 20 -12.18 -18.74 6.98
C GLN A 20 -13.56 -18.38 6.40
N LEU A 21 -13.77 -17.07 6.21
CA LEU A 21 -14.98 -16.54 5.58
C LEU A 21 -14.81 -16.47 4.06
N TRP A 22 -13.65 -15.97 3.60
CA TRP A 22 -13.26 -15.96 2.19
C TRP A 22 -11.74 -15.87 2.04
N ALA A 23 -11.25 -16.18 0.84
CA ALA A 23 -9.88 -15.95 0.43
C ALA A 23 -9.86 -15.38 -0.99
N ALA A 24 -9.05 -14.33 -1.22
CA ALA A 24 -8.82 -13.73 -2.51
C ALA A 24 -7.36 -13.92 -2.93
N VAL A 25 -7.15 -14.47 -4.12
CA VAL A 25 -5.82 -14.56 -4.73
C VAL A 25 -5.49 -13.22 -5.36
N MET A 26 -4.32 -12.66 -5.02
CA MET A 26 -3.91 -11.33 -5.47
C MET A 26 -2.75 -11.40 -6.46
N ASP A 27 -1.59 -11.91 -6.05
CA ASP A 27 -0.37 -11.84 -6.83
C ASP A 27 0.44 -13.14 -6.73
N ASP A 28 1.50 -13.24 -7.53
CA ASP A 28 2.49 -14.31 -7.39
C ASP A 28 3.39 -14.05 -6.19
N ALA A 29 3.68 -15.09 -5.40
CA ALA A 29 4.58 -15.02 -4.26
C ALA A 29 6.01 -15.47 -4.60
N LEU A 30 6.24 -15.96 -5.83
CA LEU A 30 7.56 -16.34 -6.30
C LEU A 30 8.22 -15.14 -7.00
N TYR A 31 9.39 -14.78 -6.49
CA TYR A 31 10.18 -13.68 -7.01
C TYR A 31 11.22 -14.24 -7.99
N PRO A 32 11.19 -13.87 -9.30
CA PRO A 32 12.05 -14.46 -10.34
C PRO A 32 13.55 -14.33 -10.07
N GLN A 33 13.94 -13.45 -9.16
CA GLN A 33 15.34 -13.19 -8.81
C GLN A 33 15.72 -13.78 -7.45
N GLY A 34 14.86 -14.67 -6.89
CA GLY A 34 15.00 -15.16 -5.53
C GLY A 34 14.71 -14.05 -4.53
N GLY A 35 13.73 -14.24 -3.66
CA GLY A 35 13.54 -13.36 -2.52
C GLY A 35 14.79 -13.35 -1.66
N VAL A 36 14.99 -12.29 -0.90
CA VAL A 36 16.08 -12.23 0.06
C VAL A 36 15.66 -13.00 1.31
N GLY A 37 15.90 -14.29 1.31
CA GLY A 37 15.54 -15.20 2.39
C GLY A 37 14.47 -16.22 1.99
N LEU A 38 14.14 -17.10 2.92
CA LEU A 38 13.14 -18.18 2.74
C LEU A 38 11.69 -17.66 2.90
N ASP A 39 11.52 -16.38 3.26
CA ASP A 39 10.24 -15.79 3.66
C ASP A 39 9.72 -14.84 2.58
N ASP A 40 9.45 -15.37 1.40
CA ASP A 40 8.78 -14.62 0.34
C ASP A 40 7.29 -14.53 0.65
N GLY A 41 6.75 -13.32 0.76
CA GLY A 41 5.34 -13.12 1.05
C GLY A 41 4.98 -11.67 1.35
N PRO A 42 3.68 -11.35 1.42
CA PRO A 42 3.23 -10.01 1.72
C PRO A 42 3.59 -9.61 3.15
N ARG A 43 4.10 -8.39 3.30
CA ARG A 43 4.50 -7.81 4.59
C ARG A 43 3.65 -6.60 4.97
N THR A 44 2.71 -6.22 4.11
CA THR A 44 1.82 -5.09 4.35
C THR A 44 0.62 -5.50 5.18
N THR A 45 0.13 -4.59 6.01
CA THR A 45 -1.13 -4.74 6.73
C THR A 45 -2.27 -4.22 5.85
N PRO A 46 -3.35 -4.98 5.64
CA PRO A 46 -4.53 -4.48 4.95
C PRO A 46 -5.18 -3.31 5.69
N ALA A 47 -5.67 -2.31 4.95
CA ALA A 47 -6.49 -1.23 5.48
C ALA A 47 -7.97 -1.49 5.15
N VAL A 48 -8.88 -1.14 6.06
CA VAL A 48 -10.32 -1.38 5.88
C VAL A 48 -11.08 -0.07 5.97
N ALA A 49 -11.91 0.21 4.98
CA ALA A 49 -12.81 1.35 4.95
C ALA A 49 -14.00 1.08 4.03
N ASP A 50 -15.16 1.64 4.35
CA ASP A 50 -16.38 1.66 3.53
C ASP A 50 -16.75 0.29 2.94
N GLY A 51 -16.74 -0.77 3.77
CA GLY A 51 -17.07 -2.12 3.33
C GLY A 51 -16.06 -2.74 2.36
N SER A 52 -14.87 -2.19 2.28
CA SER A 52 -13.78 -2.64 1.41
C SER A 52 -12.50 -2.89 2.19
N VAL A 53 -11.68 -3.82 1.68
CA VAL A 53 -10.33 -4.10 2.16
C VAL A 53 -9.36 -3.66 1.08
N PHE A 54 -8.38 -2.84 1.47
CA PHE A 54 -7.32 -2.34 0.59
C PHE A 54 -6.01 -3.03 0.94
N VAL A 55 -5.40 -3.67 -0.05
CA VAL A 55 -4.16 -4.45 0.15
C VAL A 55 -3.14 -4.03 -0.89
N LEU A 56 -1.94 -3.71 -0.44
CA LEU A 56 -0.81 -3.46 -1.32
C LEU A 56 0.09 -4.71 -1.33
N SER A 57 0.24 -5.33 -2.50
CA SER A 57 1.09 -6.52 -2.66
C SER A 57 2.57 -6.18 -2.57
N SER A 58 3.41 -7.20 -2.43
CA SER A 58 4.87 -7.08 -2.46
C SER A 58 5.39 -6.44 -3.75
N TYR A 59 4.63 -6.52 -4.84
CA TYR A 59 4.96 -5.99 -6.17
C TYR A 59 4.33 -4.63 -6.49
N LEU A 60 3.89 -3.87 -5.47
CA LEU A 60 3.24 -2.57 -5.64
C LEU A 60 1.94 -2.64 -6.48
N LYS A 61 1.22 -3.75 -6.38
CA LYS A 61 -0.15 -3.82 -6.89
C LYS A 61 -1.12 -3.55 -5.74
N LEU A 62 -1.93 -2.52 -5.91
CA LEU A 62 -2.95 -2.13 -4.95
C LEU A 62 -4.29 -2.74 -5.37
N TYR A 63 -4.94 -3.40 -4.42
CA TYR A 63 -6.24 -4.05 -4.60
C TYR A 63 -7.28 -3.42 -3.69
N ARG A 64 -8.49 -3.26 -4.19
CA ARG A 64 -9.70 -3.05 -3.40
C ARG A 64 -10.55 -4.29 -3.50
N LEU A 65 -10.81 -4.91 -2.36
CA LEU A 65 -11.64 -6.10 -2.24
C LEU A 65 -12.95 -5.76 -1.53
N ASN A 66 -14.02 -6.43 -1.88
CA ASN A 66 -15.26 -6.41 -1.11
C ASN A 66 -15.04 -7.11 0.23
N ALA A 67 -15.29 -6.43 1.35
CA ALA A 67 -15.03 -6.97 2.68
C ALA A 67 -15.93 -8.17 3.04
N THR A 68 -17.09 -8.32 2.37
CA THR A 68 -18.04 -9.39 2.67
C THR A 68 -17.65 -10.71 2.02
N ASN A 69 -17.09 -10.69 0.79
CA ASN A 69 -16.88 -11.89 -0.01
C ASN A 69 -15.51 -12.01 -0.68
N GLY A 70 -14.61 -11.01 -0.50
CA GLY A 70 -13.27 -11.01 -1.08
C GLY A 70 -13.20 -10.72 -2.58
N ALA A 71 -14.31 -10.40 -3.25
CA ALA A 71 -14.29 -10.09 -4.68
C ALA A 71 -13.44 -8.85 -4.96
N ILE A 72 -12.57 -8.93 -5.98
CA ILE A 72 -11.78 -7.78 -6.43
C ILE A 72 -12.71 -6.76 -7.08
N LEU A 73 -12.84 -5.58 -6.48
CA LEU A 73 -13.61 -4.47 -7.02
C LEU A 73 -12.81 -3.67 -8.04
N TRP A 74 -11.54 -3.43 -7.75
CA TRP A 74 -10.56 -2.89 -8.69
C TRP A 74 -9.13 -3.25 -8.25
N GLN A 75 -8.19 -3.13 -9.19
CA GLN A 75 -6.75 -3.24 -8.94
C GLN A 75 -5.97 -2.20 -9.72
N ARG A 76 -4.80 -1.79 -9.19
CA ARG A 76 -3.85 -0.87 -9.82
C ARG A 76 -2.44 -1.39 -9.68
N ASN A 77 -1.76 -1.62 -10.77
CA ASN A 77 -0.34 -1.93 -10.75
C ASN A 77 0.46 -0.61 -10.77
N LEU A 78 0.92 -0.17 -9.59
CA LEU A 78 1.59 1.13 -9.45
C LEU A 78 2.97 1.12 -10.12
N ALA A 79 3.63 -0.04 -10.20
CA ALA A 79 4.89 -0.18 -10.92
C ALA A 79 4.71 0.09 -12.42
N SER A 80 3.71 -0.54 -13.06
CA SER A 80 3.47 -0.34 -14.50
C SER A 80 2.83 1.00 -14.83
N LEU A 81 1.95 1.52 -13.96
CA LEU A 81 1.24 2.79 -14.22
C LEU A 81 2.13 4.01 -14.03
N TYR A 82 3.06 3.96 -13.08
CA TYR A 82 3.82 5.13 -12.65
C TYR A 82 5.33 4.91 -12.65
N GLY A 83 5.83 3.77 -13.16
CA GLY A 83 7.25 3.45 -13.18
C GLY A 83 7.83 3.09 -11.81
N GLY A 84 7.00 2.55 -10.91
CA GLY A 84 7.45 2.14 -9.58
C GLY A 84 8.48 1.01 -9.64
N THR A 85 9.47 1.07 -8.77
CA THR A 85 10.53 0.06 -8.64
C THR A 85 10.41 -0.69 -7.33
N ILE A 86 10.65 -2.00 -7.38
CA ILE A 86 10.62 -2.86 -6.21
C ILE A 86 11.99 -2.74 -5.52
N ILE A 87 11.98 -2.42 -4.23
CA ILE A 87 13.20 -2.33 -3.40
C ILE A 87 13.58 -3.71 -2.84
N ALA A 88 14.80 -3.80 -2.30
CA ALA A 88 15.24 -5.00 -1.57
C ALA A 88 14.24 -5.34 -0.45
N HIS A 89 13.97 -6.62 -0.22
CA HIS A 89 12.95 -7.15 0.69
C HIS A 89 11.50 -6.78 0.31
N GLN A 90 11.27 -6.28 -0.90
CA GLN A 90 9.99 -5.87 -1.48
C GLN A 90 9.26 -4.79 -0.66
N ASN A 91 8.02 -4.50 -1.01
CA ASN A 91 7.24 -3.51 -0.28
C ASN A 91 6.72 -4.07 1.05
N CYS A 92 7.02 -3.36 2.15
CA CYS A 92 6.51 -3.65 3.49
C CYS A 92 5.63 -2.51 4.04
N ALA A 93 5.68 -1.33 3.42
CA ALA A 93 4.87 -0.18 3.84
C ALA A 93 3.39 -0.42 3.54
N SER A 94 2.55 -0.27 4.56
CA SER A 94 1.11 -0.48 4.46
C SER A 94 0.40 0.78 3.94
N PRO A 95 -0.72 0.64 3.22
CA PRO A 95 -1.54 1.79 2.86
C PRO A 95 -2.23 2.37 4.11
N VAL A 96 -2.37 3.69 4.15
CA VAL A 96 -3.08 4.41 5.22
C VAL A 96 -4.27 5.14 4.61
N ILE A 97 -5.40 5.15 5.30
CA ILE A 97 -6.66 5.73 4.81
C ILE A 97 -7.13 6.85 5.71
N GLU A 98 -7.60 7.95 5.09
CA GLU A 98 -8.39 8.97 5.74
C GLU A 98 -9.45 9.52 4.77
N GLY A 99 -10.71 9.50 5.21
CA GLY A 99 -11.84 9.90 4.37
C GLY A 99 -11.90 9.07 3.09
N ALA A 100 -11.93 9.71 1.95
CA ALA A 100 -11.99 9.06 0.63
C ALA A 100 -10.60 8.79 0.00
N LEU A 101 -9.51 9.00 0.75
CA LEU A 101 -8.14 8.93 0.24
C LEU A 101 -7.33 7.82 0.91
N LEU A 102 -6.49 7.18 0.12
CA LEU A 102 -5.49 6.20 0.52
C LEU A 102 -4.09 6.73 0.20
N PHE A 103 -3.20 6.71 1.17
CA PHE A 103 -1.84 7.26 1.08
C PHE A 103 -0.80 6.14 1.04
N LEU A 104 0.18 6.29 0.17
CA LEU A 104 1.32 5.39 0.04
C LEU A 104 2.52 6.08 -0.64
N ASN A 105 3.69 5.43 -0.58
CA ASN A 105 4.84 5.73 -1.43
C ASN A 105 4.94 4.64 -2.51
N ALA A 106 4.86 4.99 -3.78
CA ALA A 106 4.92 4.05 -4.90
C ALA A 106 6.33 3.87 -5.49
N ASN A 107 7.33 4.57 -4.95
CA ASN A 107 8.73 4.50 -5.39
C ASN A 107 8.93 4.70 -6.90
N THR A 108 8.28 5.70 -7.46
CA THR A 108 8.16 5.94 -8.90
C THR A 108 9.26 6.82 -9.48
N GLY A 109 10.34 7.08 -8.76
CA GLY A 109 11.43 7.96 -9.19
C GLY A 109 11.09 9.45 -9.07
N THR A 110 9.92 9.87 -9.51
CA THR A 110 9.42 11.25 -9.38
C THR A 110 8.00 11.27 -8.85
N SER A 111 7.68 12.25 -8.00
CA SER A 111 6.35 12.39 -7.37
C SER A 111 5.88 11.07 -6.75
N THR A 112 6.71 10.53 -5.87
CA THR A 112 6.61 9.15 -5.35
C THR A 112 5.59 9.00 -4.24
N LEU A 113 5.36 10.07 -3.45
CA LEU A 113 4.34 10.11 -2.41
C LEU A 113 3.00 10.45 -3.05
N MET A 114 1.99 9.66 -2.78
CA MET A 114 0.70 9.84 -3.44
C MET A 114 -0.50 9.59 -2.54
N ALA A 115 -1.60 10.24 -2.89
CA ALA A 115 -2.93 9.87 -2.45
C ALA A 115 -3.75 9.37 -3.64
N LEU A 116 -4.49 8.29 -3.42
CA LEU A 116 -5.39 7.69 -4.40
C LEU A 116 -6.82 7.73 -3.88
N HIS A 117 -7.79 7.93 -4.78
CA HIS A 117 -9.20 7.81 -4.45
C HIS A 117 -9.58 6.36 -4.12
N LEU A 118 -10.28 6.13 -3.01
CA LEU A 118 -10.77 4.79 -2.64
C LEU A 118 -11.73 4.23 -3.69
N ALA A 119 -12.48 5.09 -4.36
CA ALA A 119 -13.53 4.70 -5.30
C ALA A 119 -12.98 3.89 -6.48
N ASP A 120 -11.87 4.32 -7.08
CA ASP A 120 -11.36 3.77 -8.34
C ASP A 120 -9.84 3.63 -8.41
N GLY A 121 -9.10 4.04 -7.36
CA GLY A 121 -7.64 4.01 -7.32
C GLY A 121 -6.96 5.03 -8.24
N SER A 122 -7.68 6.03 -8.73
CA SER A 122 -7.08 7.16 -9.47
C SER A 122 -6.33 8.10 -8.53
N PRO A 123 -5.26 8.77 -8.99
CA PRO A 123 -4.51 9.69 -8.14
C PRO A 123 -5.32 10.95 -7.84
N ALA A 124 -5.47 11.28 -6.55
CA ALA A 124 -5.92 12.59 -6.09
C ALA A 124 -4.79 13.61 -6.20
N TRP A 125 -3.59 13.19 -5.77
CA TRP A 125 -2.35 13.95 -5.93
C TRP A 125 -1.13 13.03 -5.93
N ARG A 126 -0.03 13.54 -6.49
CA ARG A 126 1.32 12.97 -6.42
C ARG A 126 2.30 14.10 -6.10
N SER A 127 3.26 13.82 -5.21
CA SER A 127 4.15 14.85 -4.68
C SER A 127 5.50 14.25 -4.27
N GLN A 128 6.50 15.08 -4.20
CA GLN A 128 7.86 14.84 -3.72
C GLN A 128 8.58 13.64 -4.39
N ASP A 129 9.87 13.79 -4.57
CA ASP A 129 10.75 12.75 -5.14
C ASP A 129 11.50 12.07 -3.98
N GLU A 130 10.84 11.10 -3.36
CA GLU A 130 11.31 10.47 -2.13
C GLU A 130 11.39 8.95 -2.29
N ALA A 131 12.58 8.38 -2.10
CA ALA A 131 12.77 6.95 -2.19
C ALA A 131 12.02 6.20 -1.07
N LEU A 132 11.41 5.08 -1.44
CA LEU A 132 10.63 4.22 -0.54
C LEU A 132 11.49 3.62 0.57
N THR A 133 10.94 3.57 1.77
CA THR A 133 11.37 2.69 2.86
C THR A 133 10.29 1.67 3.19
N HIS A 134 10.56 0.78 4.14
CA HIS A 134 9.56 -0.17 4.66
C HIS A 134 8.58 0.45 5.66
N SER A 135 8.70 1.76 5.91
CA SER A 135 7.88 2.46 6.91
C SER A 135 6.51 2.82 6.36
N THR A 136 5.49 2.46 7.12
CA THR A 136 4.11 2.90 6.88
C THR A 136 3.97 4.37 7.23
N PRO A 137 3.34 5.22 6.39
CA PRO A 137 3.10 6.62 6.70
C PRO A 137 2.12 6.76 7.89
N VAL A 138 2.16 7.93 8.54
CA VAL A 138 1.35 8.20 9.73
C VAL A 138 0.55 9.49 9.54
N LEU A 139 -0.74 9.43 9.83
CA LEU A 139 -1.61 10.60 9.92
C LEU A 139 -1.57 11.18 11.33
N ALA A 140 -1.26 12.47 11.44
CA ALA A 140 -1.18 13.17 12.72
C ALA A 140 -1.80 14.57 12.63
N THR A 141 -2.23 15.10 13.77
CA THR A 141 -2.54 16.53 13.92
C THR A 141 -1.51 17.13 14.86
N ILE A 142 -0.64 18.00 14.34
CA ILE A 142 0.44 18.65 15.10
C ILE A 142 0.18 20.14 15.07
N HIS A 143 0.10 20.75 16.26
CA HIS A 143 -0.25 22.16 16.44
C HIS A 143 -1.51 22.59 15.67
N GLY A 144 -2.55 21.73 15.68
CA GLY A 144 -3.81 21.98 14.98
C GLY A 144 -3.78 21.77 13.47
N VAL A 145 -2.64 21.41 12.88
CA VAL A 145 -2.49 21.14 11.44
C VAL A 145 -2.56 19.63 11.18
N ARG A 146 -3.55 19.20 10.36
CA ARG A 146 -3.65 17.81 9.91
C ARG A 146 -2.62 17.52 8.83
N GLN A 147 -1.87 16.43 8.98
CA GLN A 147 -0.76 16.09 8.10
C GLN A 147 -0.57 14.58 7.96
N ILE A 148 -0.07 14.17 6.79
CA ILE A 148 0.44 12.82 6.53
C ILE A 148 1.97 12.87 6.53
N ILE A 149 2.60 11.99 7.30
CA ILE A 149 4.05 11.98 7.51
C ILE A 149 4.62 10.69 6.93
N PHE A 150 5.62 10.83 6.07
CA PHE A 150 6.36 9.73 5.44
C PHE A 150 7.79 9.69 5.96
N VAL A 151 8.27 8.50 6.33
CA VAL A 151 9.68 8.23 6.54
C VAL A 151 10.24 7.70 5.22
N THR A 152 11.15 8.43 4.62
CA THR A 152 11.81 8.09 3.35
C THR A 152 13.27 7.74 3.58
N GLN A 153 13.99 7.33 2.54
CA GLN A 153 15.41 6.98 2.70
C GLN A 153 16.27 8.14 3.19
N SER A 154 15.89 9.36 2.87
CA SER A 154 16.70 10.56 3.16
C SER A 154 16.03 11.54 4.11
N ASN A 155 14.70 11.48 4.25
CA ASN A 155 13.95 12.53 4.91
C ASN A 155 12.77 11.99 5.75
N LEU A 156 12.37 12.79 6.71
CA LEU A 156 11.02 12.77 7.28
C LEU A 156 10.21 13.88 6.61
N VAL A 157 9.17 13.53 5.88
CA VAL A 157 8.40 14.44 5.02
C VAL A 157 6.97 14.53 5.48
N SER A 158 6.48 15.73 5.73
CA SER A 158 5.09 16.00 6.08
C SER A 158 4.37 16.75 4.99
N LEU A 159 3.19 16.24 4.61
CA LEU A 159 2.36 16.82 3.56
C LEU A 159 0.95 17.11 4.09
N ASN A 160 0.30 18.07 3.47
CA ASN A 160 -1.14 18.25 3.61
C ASN A 160 -1.88 17.05 2.99
N PRO A 161 -2.72 16.31 3.72
CA PRO A 161 -3.35 15.09 3.22
C PRO A 161 -4.29 15.32 2.03
N GLN A 162 -4.91 16.49 1.93
CA GLN A 162 -5.89 16.78 0.87
C GLN A 162 -5.24 17.23 -0.45
N SER A 163 -4.09 17.92 -0.37
CA SER A 163 -3.47 18.54 -1.54
C SER A 163 -2.10 17.98 -1.92
N GLY A 164 -1.44 17.21 -1.03
CA GLY A 164 -0.05 16.78 -1.20
C GLY A 164 0.99 17.91 -1.08
N ALA A 165 0.56 19.11 -0.66
CA ALA A 165 1.48 20.23 -0.47
C ALA A 165 2.44 19.96 0.69
N LEU A 166 3.74 20.24 0.47
CA LEU A 166 4.77 20.11 1.49
C LEU A 166 4.48 21.07 2.65
N LEU A 167 4.40 20.54 3.85
CA LEU A 167 4.29 21.32 5.08
C LEU A 167 5.67 21.55 5.70
N TRP A 168 6.44 20.49 5.85
CA TRP A 168 7.81 20.54 6.31
C TRP A 168 8.60 19.29 5.89
N ARG A 169 9.91 19.41 5.90
CA ARG A 169 10.88 18.32 5.67
C ARG A 169 11.98 18.42 6.71
N PHE A 170 12.41 17.27 7.21
CA PHE A 170 13.56 17.12 8.07
C PHE A 170 14.50 16.07 7.48
N ALA A 171 15.75 16.46 7.19
CA ALA A 171 16.82 15.62 6.65
C ALA A 171 17.63 14.97 7.77
#